data_a8f541f464b497b1830f14c490ec6619
#
_entry.id   a8f541f464b497b1830f14c490ec6619
#
_cell.length_a   1.000
_cell.length_b   1.000
_cell.length_c   1.000
_cell.angle_alpha   90.00
_cell.angle_beta   90.00
_cell.angle_gamma   90.00
#
_symmetry.space_group_name_H-M   'P 1'
#
loop_
_entity.id
_entity.type
_entity.pdbx_description
1 polymer ?
#
loop_
_entity_poly.entity_id
_entity_poly.type
_entity_poly.pdbx_seq_one_letter_code
_entity_poly.pdbx_strand_id
1 'polypeptide(L)'
;VFGPLAEEEEMRHLLEKMLPPDLEDLVDEVSIDEPVILNRGVTTSAGQPLPRLGVLDCGIKYNILRELCRRFEVVWAPPDIGYRRLTKEFAIDAMFCSNGPGDPAHPGKAMQARLTLAAAVADGIPTMGICLGHQLLGLASGLQTYKMRYGHRGANQPVLDLATRKVLITSQNH
;
A
#
# COMPACT_ATOMS: atom_id res chain seq x y z
N VAL A 1 1.86 16.42 23.35
CA VAL A 1 1.39 17.79 23.12
C VAL A 1 1.67 18.57 24.38
N PHE A 2 2.36 19.71 24.29
CA PHE A 2 2.72 20.58 25.42
C PHE A 2 2.14 21.96 25.11
N GLY A 3 1.18 22.41 25.91
CA GLY A 3 0.56 23.71 25.84
C GLY A 3 0.19 24.22 27.25
N PRO A 4 -0.25 25.48 27.37
CA PRO A 4 -0.78 26.01 28.64
C PRO A 4 -1.99 25.18 29.11
N LEU A 5 -2.21 25.10 30.41
CA LEU A 5 -3.30 24.30 31.01
C LEU A 5 -4.70 24.61 30.47
N ALA A 6 -4.95 25.84 29.98
CA ALA A 6 -6.21 26.24 29.34
C ALA A 6 -6.40 25.56 27.96
N GLU A 7 -5.32 25.21 27.25
CA GLU A 7 -5.36 24.48 25.99
C GLU A 7 -5.47 22.97 26.22
N GLU A 8 -5.12 22.47 27.42
CA GLU A 8 -5.21 21.05 27.74
C GLU A 8 -6.65 20.53 27.75
N GLU A 9 -7.57 21.33 28.27
CA GLU A 9 -9.00 20.95 28.33
C GLU A 9 -9.64 20.95 26.94
N GLU A 10 -9.30 21.94 26.12
CA GLU A 10 -9.73 22.01 24.72
C GLU A 10 -9.16 20.84 23.90
N MET A 11 -7.88 20.53 24.08
CA MET A 11 -7.23 19.39 23.41
C MET A 11 -7.78 18.05 23.89
N ARG A 12 -8.09 17.90 25.16
CA ARG A 12 -8.72 16.70 25.71
C ARG A 12 -10.10 16.50 25.07
N HIS A 13 -10.88 17.56 24.93
CA HIS A 13 -12.18 17.55 24.28
C HIS A 13 -12.09 17.24 22.77
N LEU A 14 -11.05 17.72 22.07
CA LEU A 14 -10.77 17.36 20.69
C LEU A 14 -10.38 15.88 20.55
N LEU A 15 -9.53 15.38 21.42
CA LEU A 15 -9.12 13.97 21.44
C LEU A 15 -10.29 13.01 21.70
N GLU A 16 -11.25 13.40 22.57
CA GLU A 16 -12.46 12.62 22.84
C GLU A 16 -13.42 12.54 21.63
N LYS A 17 -13.32 13.52 20.71
CA LYS A 17 -14.12 13.57 19.47
C LYS A 17 -13.45 12.89 18.28
N MET A 18 -12.13 12.66 18.37
CA MET A 18 -11.41 11.98 17.30
C MET A 18 -11.76 10.50 17.27
N LEU A 19 -12.12 10.01 16.11
CA LEU A 19 -12.26 8.57 15.90
C LEU A 19 -10.88 7.90 15.97
N PRO A 20 -10.80 6.69 16.51
CA PRO A 20 -9.59 5.88 16.37
C PRO A 20 -9.22 5.71 14.89
N PRO A 21 -7.93 5.81 14.52
CA PRO A 21 -7.50 5.71 13.11
C PRO A 21 -7.90 4.41 12.38
N ASP A 22 -8.22 3.37 13.12
CA ASP A 22 -8.71 2.10 12.60
C ASP A 22 -10.21 2.14 12.22
N LEU A 23 -10.95 3.17 12.62
CA LEU A 23 -12.36 3.39 12.26
C LEU A 23 -12.54 4.39 11.09
N GLU A 24 -11.46 5.01 10.63
CA GLU A 24 -11.47 5.98 9.53
C GLU A 24 -10.95 5.34 8.24
N ASP A 25 -11.53 5.72 7.09
CA ASP A 25 -10.99 5.32 5.78
C ASP A 25 -9.81 6.21 5.38
N LEU A 26 -8.71 6.09 6.13
CA LEU A 26 -7.50 6.88 5.89
C LEU A 26 -6.89 6.64 4.50
N VAL A 27 -7.17 5.52 3.87
CA VAL A 27 -6.72 5.24 2.50
C VAL A 27 -7.45 6.14 1.51
N ASP A 28 -8.73 6.43 1.73
CA ASP A 28 -9.50 7.37 0.90
C ASP A 28 -8.93 8.78 0.94
N GLU A 29 -8.50 9.23 2.12
CA GLU A 29 -7.96 10.58 2.31
C GLU A 29 -6.60 10.83 1.64
N VAL A 30 -5.80 9.77 1.41
CA VAL A 30 -4.41 9.91 0.94
C VAL A 30 -4.18 9.33 -0.46
N SER A 31 -5.16 8.66 -1.03
CA SER A 31 -5.05 8.08 -2.37
C SER A 31 -5.44 9.09 -3.45
N ILE A 32 -4.93 8.86 -4.67
CA ILE A 32 -5.37 9.63 -5.84
C ILE A 32 -6.78 9.20 -6.28
N ASP A 33 -7.49 10.11 -6.96
CA ASP A 33 -8.86 9.84 -7.45
C ASP A 33 -8.89 9.21 -8.84
N GLU A 34 -7.92 9.57 -9.70
CA GLU A 34 -7.89 9.12 -11.10
C GLU A 34 -6.54 8.52 -11.47
N PRO A 35 -6.53 7.51 -12.36
CA PRO A 35 -5.28 6.85 -12.76
C PRO A 35 -4.39 7.78 -13.60
N VAL A 36 -3.09 7.73 -13.32
CA VAL A 36 -2.04 8.48 -14.02
C VAL A 36 -1.02 7.51 -14.59
N ILE A 37 -0.64 7.67 -15.86
CA ILE A 37 0.44 6.88 -16.47
C ILE A 37 1.73 7.68 -16.41
N LEU A 38 2.73 7.12 -15.75
CA LEU A 38 4.08 7.67 -15.64
C LEU A 38 5.04 6.89 -16.53
N ASN A 39 6.06 7.57 -17.08
CA ASN A 39 7.04 6.99 -18.00
C ASN A 39 6.46 6.40 -19.28
N ARG A 40 5.36 6.92 -19.78
CA ARG A 40 4.76 6.44 -21.02
C ARG A 40 5.75 6.47 -22.19
N GLY A 41 5.92 5.32 -22.85
CA GLY A 41 6.75 5.19 -24.05
C GLY A 41 8.26 5.19 -23.80
N VAL A 42 8.71 5.16 -22.54
CA VAL A 42 10.13 4.97 -22.21
C VAL A 42 10.55 3.54 -22.53
N THR A 43 11.73 3.39 -23.13
CA THR A 43 12.31 2.10 -23.48
C THR A 43 13.56 1.80 -22.67
N THR A 44 13.91 0.53 -22.60
CA THR A 44 15.21 0.07 -22.05
C THR A 44 16.36 0.52 -22.96
N SER A 45 17.61 0.39 -22.49
CA SER A 45 18.82 0.61 -23.29
C SER A 45 18.89 -0.26 -24.55
N ALA A 46 18.17 -1.38 -24.57
CA ALA A 46 18.06 -2.27 -25.72
C ALA A 46 16.89 -1.90 -26.67
N GLY A 47 16.20 -0.76 -26.44
CA GLY A 47 15.07 -0.30 -27.25
C GLY A 47 13.76 -1.04 -27.01
N GLN A 48 13.68 -1.92 -26.00
CA GLN A 48 12.44 -2.62 -25.65
C GLN A 48 11.55 -1.75 -24.75
N PRO A 49 10.21 -1.79 -24.90
CA PRO A 49 9.32 -1.11 -23.99
C PRO A 49 9.49 -1.61 -22.56
N LEU A 50 9.35 -0.73 -21.59
CA LEU A 50 9.31 -1.13 -20.18
C LEU A 50 8.04 -1.95 -19.91
N PRO A 51 8.12 -2.97 -19.02
CA PRO A 51 6.92 -3.66 -18.58
C PRO A 51 6.01 -2.69 -17.81
N ARG A 52 4.70 -2.91 -17.91
CA ARG A 52 3.70 -2.03 -17.32
C ARG A 52 3.26 -2.52 -15.95
N LEU A 53 3.48 -1.70 -14.93
CA LEU A 53 3.15 -1.99 -13.54
C LEU A 53 1.90 -1.23 -13.11
N GLY A 54 0.85 -1.96 -12.73
CA GLY A 54 -0.30 -1.38 -12.04
C GLY A 54 0.06 -1.12 -10.57
N VAL A 55 -0.03 0.12 -10.12
CA VAL A 55 0.27 0.54 -8.75
C VAL A 55 -1.00 1.02 -8.08
N LEU A 56 -1.49 0.25 -7.09
CA LEU A 56 -2.59 0.69 -6.23
C LEU A 56 -2.07 1.67 -5.18
N ASP A 57 -2.62 2.87 -5.20
CA ASP A 57 -2.26 3.96 -4.29
C ASP A 57 -3.03 3.86 -2.98
N CYS A 58 -2.39 3.42 -1.93
CA CYS A 58 -2.93 3.48 -0.58
C CYS A 58 -2.26 4.59 0.26
N GLY A 59 -1.61 5.55 -0.37
CA GLY A 59 -0.78 6.58 0.26
C GLY A 59 0.71 6.37 -0.02
N ILE A 60 1.05 6.20 -1.30
CA ILE A 60 2.40 5.87 -1.74
C ILE A 60 3.41 6.99 -1.43
N LYS A 61 4.56 6.62 -0.89
CA LYS A 61 5.68 7.56 -0.78
C LYS A 61 6.31 7.80 -2.14
N TYR A 62 6.48 9.07 -2.52
CA TYR A 62 7.05 9.46 -3.82
C TYR A 62 8.40 8.80 -4.17
N ASN A 63 9.24 8.48 -3.17
CA ASN A 63 10.47 7.77 -3.43
C ASN A 63 10.23 6.34 -3.95
N ILE A 64 9.21 5.64 -3.45
CA ILE A 64 8.83 4.32 -3.97
C ILE A 64 8.40 4.47 -5.43
N LEU A 65 7.54 5.45 -5.72
CA LEU A 65 7.07 5.71 -7.07
C LEU A 65 8.23 6.03 -8.04
N ARG A 66 9.20 6.86 -7.60
CA ARG A 66 10.42 7.16 -8.38
C ARG A 66 11.25 5.91 -8.67
N GLU A 67 11.41 5.01 -7.71
CA GLU A 67 12.16 3.76 -7.91
C GLU A 67 11.43 2.80 -8.88
N LEU A 68 10.11 2.72 -8.79
CA LEU A 68 9.30 1.95 -9.73
C LEU A 68 9.40 2.52 -11.15
N CYS A 69 9.35 3.83 -11.32
CA CYS A 69 9.50 4.52 -12.59
C CYS A 69 10.87 4.32 -13.26
N ARG A 70 11.89 3.87 -12.56
CA ARG A 70 13.19 3.53 -13.18
C ARG A 70 13.15 2.25 -14.00
N ARG A 71 12.15 1.39 -13.79
CA ARG A 71 12.11 0.03 -14.35
C ARG A 71 10.81 -0.30 -15.06
N PHE A 72 9.77 0.51 -14.84
CA PHE A 72 8.43 0.24 -15.31
C PHE A 72 7.79 1.48 -15.96
N GLU A 73 6.90 1.25 -16.92
CA GLU A 73 5.82 2.17 -17.21
C GLU A 73 4.78 1.97 -16.10
N VAL A 74 4.52 2.99 -15.28
CA VAL A 74 3.70 2.87 -14.09
C VAL A 74 2.29 3.40 -14.37
N VAL A 75 1.29 2.56 -14.15
CA VAL A 75 -0.12 2.95 -14.06
C VAL A 75 -0.42 3.17 -12.58
N TRP A 76 -0.25 4.40 -12.12
CA TRP A 76 -0.55 4.82 -10.75
C TRP A 76 -2.05 5.07 -10.63
N ALA A 77 -2.74 4.31 -9.82
CA ALA A 77 -4.19 4.20 -9.83
C ALA A 77 -4.79 4.18 -8.42
N PRO A 78 -6.03 4.68 -8.24
CA PRO A 78 -6.73 4.61 -6.96
C PRO A 78 -6.99 3.16 -6.55
N PRO A 79 -7.15 2.88 -5.24
CA PRO A 79 -7.32 1.52 -4.70
C PRO A 79 -8.59 0.81 -5.23
N ASP A 80 -9.60 1.57 -5.59
CA ASP A 80 -10.91 1.12 -6.06
C ASP A 80 -11.06 1.01 -7.58
N ILE A 81 -9.97 1.20 -8.33
CA ILE A 81 -9.97 1.12 -9.81
C ILE A 81 -10.50 -0.21 -10.35
N GLY A 82 -10.37 -1.29 -9.58
CA GLY A 82 -10.76 -2.63 -9.95
C GLY A 82 -9.81 -3.32 -10.94
N TYR A 83 -9.59 -4.60 -10.72
CA TYR A 83 -8.66 -5.43 -11.50
C TYR A 83 -8.97 -5.46 -13.00
N ARG A 84 -10.26 -5.57 -13.36
CA ARG A 84 -10.69 -5.63 -14.76
C ARG A 84 -10.30 -4.38 -15.54
N ARG A 85 -10.40 -3.19 -14.93
CA ARG A 85 -10.00 -1.93 -15.57
C ARG A 85 -8.49 -1.89 -15.79
N LEU A 86 -7.70 -2.29 -14.79
CA LEU A 86 -6.24 -2.36 -14.89
C LEU A 86 -5.78 -3.30 -16.04
N THR A 87 -6.40 -4.45 -16.19
CA THR A 87 -6.01 -5.42 -17.23
C THR A 87 -6.55 -5.08 -18.62
N LYS A 88 -7.78 -4.56 -18.74
CA LYS A 88 -8.42 -4.33 -20.05
C LYS A 88 -8.09 -2.97 -20.66
N GLU A 89 -8.04 -1.92 -19.83
CA GLU A 89 -7.76 -0.56 -20.34
C GLU A 89 -6.27 -0.24 -20.32
N PHE A 90 -5.56 -0.71 -19.30
CA PHE A 90 -4.14 -0.38 -19.10
C PHE A 90 -3.18 -1.52 -19.44
N ALA A 91 -3.65 -2.75 -19.64
CA ALA A 91 -2.86 -3.92 -20.03
C ALA A 91 -1.59 -4.08 -19.16
N ILE A 92 -1.76 -4.15 -17.84
CA ILE A 92 -0.66 -4.31 -16.89
C ILE A 92 -0.03 -5.70 -16.96
N ASP A 93 1.30 -5.79 -16.78
CA ASP A 93 2.07 -7.04 -16.73
C ASP A 93 2.29 -7.52 -15.29
N ALA A 94 2.26 -6.62 -14.33
CA ALA A 94 2.47 -6.88 -12.91
C ALA A 94 1.70 -5.88 -12.04
N MET A 95 1.55 -6.19 -10.76
CA MET A 95 0.83 -5.36 -9.80
C MET A 95 1.67 -5.06 -8.56
N PHE A 96 1.52 -3.84 -8.05
CA PHE A 96 2.13 -3.38 -6.83
C PHE A 96 1.08 -2.66 -5.97
N CYS A 97 0.99 -3.00 -4.68
CA CYS A 97 0.17 -2.28 -3.72
C CYS A 97 1.07 -1.52 -2.75
N SER A 98 0.82 -0.23 -2.63
CA SER A 98 1.69 0.67 -1.90
C SER A 98 1.58 0.54 -0.38
N ASN A 99 2.49 1.20 0.32
CA ASN A 99 2.31 1.53 1.73
C ASN A 99 1.10 2.45 1.92
N GLY A 100 0.61 2.53 3.14
CA GLY A 100 -0.50 3.42 3.48
C GLY A 100 -0.82 3.41 4.97
N PRO A 101 -1.72 4.29 5.41
CA PRO A 101 -2.23 4.34 6.78
C PRO A 101 -3.42 3.40 6.98
N GLY A 102 -3.86 3.27 8.23
CA GLY A 102 -5.11 2.63 8.61
C GLY A 102 -5.03 1.11 8.81
N ASP A 103 -6.19 0.52 8.98
CA ASP A 103 -6.35 -0.93 9.19
C ASP A 103 -6.53 -1.64 7.84
N PRO A 104 -5.73 -2.67 7.51
CA PRO A 104 -5.92 -3.47 6.29
C PRO A 104 -7.29 -4.18 6.24
N ALA A 105 -7.96 -4.38 7.36
CA ALA A 105 -9.29 -4.98 7.44
C ALA A 105 -10.44 -3.96 7.30
N HIS A 106 -10.15 -2.66 7.20
CA HIS A 106 -11.16 -1.62 7.04
C HIS A 106 -12.03 -1.85 5.79
N PRO A 107 -13.37 -1.69 5.88
CA PRO A 107 -14.30 -2.00 4.78
C PRO A 107 -14.31 -0.99 3.62
N GLY A 108 -13.56 0.11 3.72
CA GLY A 108 -13.47 1.17 2.70
C GLY A 108 -12.53 0.83 1.52
N LYS A 109 -11.72 1.80 1.10
CA LYS A 109 -10.79 1.64 -0.05
C LYS A 109 -9.73 0.55 0.17
N ALA A 110 -9.34 0.26 1.41
CA ALA A 110 -8.46 -0.88 1.72
C ALA A 110 -9.08 -2.22 1.27
N MET A 111 -10.38 -2.42 1.49
CA MET A 111 -11.10 -3.61 1.01
C MET A 111 -11.13 -3.65 -0.53
N GLN A 112 -11.35 -2.54 -1.21
CA GLN A 112 -11.36 -2.49 -2.68
C GLN A 112 -9.99 -2.87 -3.28
N ALA A 113 -8.90 -2.36 -2.70
CA ALA A 113 -7.54 -2.76 -3.05
C ALA A 113 -7.33 -4.27 -2.85
N ARG A 114 -7.79 -4.83 -1.72
CA ARG A 114 -7.71 -6.27 -1.43
C ARG A 114 -8.45 -7.11 -2.47
N LEU A 115 -9.65 -6.72 -2.88
CA LEU A 115 -10.41 -7.43 -3.91
C LEU A 115 -9.68 -7.40 -5.27
N THR A 116 -9.09 -6.27 -5.63
CA THR A 116 -8.26 -6.11 -6.82
C THR A 116 -7.02 -7.01 -6.77
N LEU A 117 -6.34 -7.06 -5.63
CA LEU A 117 -5.18 -7.95 -5.40
C LEU A 117 -5.58 -9.44 -5.46
N ALA A 118 -6.72 -9.81 -4.87
CA ALA A 118 -7.20 -11.20 -4.90
C ALA A 118 -7.45 -11.68 -6.34
N ALA A 119 -8.03 -10.83 -7.19
CA ALA A 119 -8.22 -11.15 -8.61
C ALA A 119 -6.89 -11.28 -9.35
N ALA A 120 -5.91 -10.40 -9.07
CA ALA A 120 -4.57 -10.48 -9.69
C ALA A 120 -3.83 -11.76 -9.29
N VAL A 121 -3.89 -12.15 -8.01
CA VAL A 121 -3.29 -13.40 -7.52
C VAL A 121 -3.96 -14.61 -8.16
N ALA A 122 -5.30 -14.61 -8.28
CA ALA A 122 -6.03 -15.70 -8.91
C ALA A 122 -5.69 -15.87 -10.41
N ASP A 123 -5.42 -14.76 -11.12
CA ASP A 123 -4.99 -14.78 -12.52
C ASP A 123 -3.48 -15.03 -12.70
N GLY A 124 -2.72 -15.20 -11.61
CA GLY A 124 -1.28 -15.46 -11.64
C GLY A 124 -0.44 -14.25 -12.05
N ILE A 125 -0.96 -13.04 -11.96
CA ILE A 125 -0.21 -11.81 -12.23
C ILE A 125 0.85 -11.61 -11.12
N PRO A 126 2.14 -11.39 -11.46
CA PRO A 126 3.17 -11.08 -10.47
C PRO A 126 2.75 -9.91 -9.61
N THR A 127 2.66 -10.13 -8.31
CA THR A 127 2.10 -9.13 -7.37
C THR A 127 3.04 -8.94 -6.17
N MET A 128 3.24 -7.70 -5.77
CA MET A 128 4.05 -7.30 -4.62
C MET A 128 3.34 -6.22 -3.80
N GLY A 129 3.59 -6.20 -2.50
CA GLY A 129 3.09 -5.15 -1.60
C GLY A 129 4.14 -4.67 -0.59
N ILE A 130 4.04 -3.41 -0.19
CA ILE A 130 4.87 -2.82 0.88
C ILE A 130 3.98 -2.35 2.03
N CYS A 131 4.34 -2.70 3.28
CA CYS A 131 3.65 -2.28 4.51
C CYS A 131 2.15 -2.61 4.45
N LEU A 132 1.25 -1.63 4.39
CA LEU A 132 -0.19 -1.87 4.21
C LEU A 132 -0.46 -2.77 2.99
N GLY A 133 0.18 -2.52 1.85
CA GLY A 133 0.01 -3.34 0.65
C GLY A 133 0.44 -4.80 0.83
N HIS A 134 1.48 -5.07 1.65
CA HIS A 134 1.85 -6.43 2.02
C HIS A 134 0.77 -7.11 2.88
N GLN A 135 0.18 -6.39 3.83
CA GLN A 135 -0.91 -6.90 4.66
C GLN A 135 -2.17 -7.18 3.83
N LEU A 136 -2.52 -6.26 2.92
CA LEU A 136 -3.64 -6.44 1.98
C LEU A 136 -3.43 -7.65 1.06
N LEU A 137 -2.20 -7.86 0.57
CA LEU A 137 -1.84 -9.02 -0.23
C LEU A 137 -1.95 -10.32 0.59
N GLY A 138 -1.54 -10.31 1.85
CA GLY A 138 -1.76 -11.42 2.78
C GLY A 138 -3.25 -11.77 2.92
N LEU A 139 -4.10 -10.77 3.18
CA LEU A 139 -5.55 -10.94 3.26
C LEU A 139 -6.15 -11.42 1.93
N ALA A 140 -5.67 -10.90 0.80
CA ALA A 140 -6.09 -11.31 -0.56
C ALA A 140 -5.73 -12.79 -0.84
N SER A 141 -4.66 -13.28 -0.22
CA SER A 141 -4.20 -14.68 -0.31
C SER A 141 -4.86 -15.61 0.74
N GLY A 142 -5.86 -15.14 1.47
CA GLY A 142 -6.60 -15.93 2.46
C GLY A 142 -5.95 -16.00 3.86
N LEU A 143 -4.90 -15.21 4.10
CA LEU A 143 -4.29 -15.08 5.42
C LEU A 143 -5.11 -14.12 6.30
N GLN A 144 -4.77 -14.06 7.58
CA GLN A 144 -5.41 -13.18 8.55
C GLN A 144 -4.40 -12.15 9.08
N THR A 145 -4.90 -10.95 9.38
CA THR A 145 -4.17 -9.91 10.11
C THR A 145 -4.74 -9.79 11.51
N TYR A 146 -3.91 -9.32 12.44
CA TYR A 146 -4.34 -8.98 13.80
C TYR A 146 -3.64 -7.73 14.28
N LYS A 147 -4.29 -6.95 15.13
CA LYS A 147 -3.72 -5.74 15.70
C LYS A 147 -2.79 -6.08 16.86
N MET A 148 -1.52 -5.74 16.72
CA MET A 148 -0.54 -5.89 17.79
C MET A 148 -0.70 -4.76 18.83
N ARG A 149 -0.42 -5.07 20.10
CA ARG A 149 -0.52 -4.09 21.20
C ARG A 149 0.39 -2.88 21.01
N TYR A 150 1.61 -3.07 20.50
CA TYR A 150 2.63 -2.02 20.35
C TYR A 150 3.17 -1.85 18.93
N GLY A 151 2.97 -2.82 18.06
CA GLY A 151 3.53 -2.84 16.71
C GLY A 151 5.07 -2.93 16.68
N HIS A 152 5.63 -2.79 15.48
CA HIS A 152 7.08 -2.72 15.26
C HIS A 152 7.43 -1.42 14.56
N ARG A 153 8.40 -0.68 15.14
CA ARG A 153 8.88 0.59 14.57
C ARG A 153 10.39 0.69 14.72
N GLY A 154 11.07 0.87 13.60
CA GLY A 154 12.52 1.02 13.55
C GLY A 154 13.18 0.24 12.43
N ALA A 155 14.49 0.49 12.24
CA ALA A 155 15.31 -0.13 11.21
C ALA A 155 16.08 -1.37 11.71
N ASN A 156 15.71 -1.92 12.86
CA ASN A 156 16.42 -3.01 13.55
C ASN A 156 15.50 -4.17 13.93
N GLN A 157 14.44 -4.38 13.18
CA GLN A 157 13.47 -5.43 13.46
C GLN A 157 13.91 -6.76 12.84
N PRO A 158 14.11 -7.82 13.64
CA PRO A 158 14.52 -9.12 13.13
C PRO A 158 13.34 -9.86 12.49
N VAL A 159 13.59 -10.48 11.34
CA VAL A 159 12.67 -11.36 10.63
C VAL A 159 13.37 -12.68 10.35
N LEU A 160 12.75 -13.79 10.73
CA LEU A 160 13.24 -15.13 10.42
C LEU A 160 12.75 -15.55 9.03
N ASP A 161 13.67 -15.73 8.11
CA ASP A 161 13.40 -16.44 6.85
C ASP A 161 13.26 -17.93 7.12
N LEU A 162 12.05 -18.44 6.97
CA LEU A 162 11.74 -19.85 7.27
C LEU A 162 12.40 -20.83 6.28
N ALA A 163 12.65 -20.41 5.05
CA ALA A 163 13.27 -21.26 4.04
C ALA A 163 14.78 -21.44 4.29
N THR A 164 15.47 -20.35 4.58
CA THR A 164 16.93 -20.38 4.83
C THR A 164 17.30 -20.51 6.30
N ARG A 165 16.33 -20.36 7.22
CA ARG A 165 16.52 -20.34 8.68
C ARG A 165 17.46 -19.23 9.17
N LYS A 166 17.64 -18.18 8.36
CA LYS A 166 18.47 -17.00 8.69
C LYS A 166 17.61 -15.87 9.23
N VAL A 167 18.16 -15.12 10.17
CA VAL A 167 17.55 -13.88 10.65
C VAL A 167 18.06 -12.73 9.79
N LEU A 168 17.13 -11.98 9.22
CA LEU A 168 17.38 -10.74 8.49
C LEU A 168 16.95 -9.55 9.35
N ILE A 169 17.73 -8.49 9.33
CA ILE A 169 17.34 -7.23 9.98
C ILE A 169 16.59 -6.39 8.96
N THR A 170 15.38 -5.96 9.33
CA THR A 170 14.47 -5.22 8.47
C THR A 170 14.07 -3.88 9.08
N SER A 171 13.58 -2.98 8.22
CA SER A 171 12.93 -1.74 8.65
C SER A 171 11.41 -1.96 8.65
N GLN A 172 10.77 -1.72 9.79
CA GLN A 172 9.33 -1.89 9.96
C GLN A 172 8.70 -0.62 10.57
N ASN A 173 7.44 -0.36 10.20
CA ASN A 173 6.64 0.71 10.75
C ASN A 173 5.16 0.34 10.65
N HIS A 174 4.73 -0.45 11.62
CA HIS A 174 3.35 -0.93 11.71
C HIS A 174 2.94 -1.28 13.15
#